data_23b3e895f137741e91bc66eabdc31bd1
#
_entry.id   23b3e895f137741e91bc66eabdc31bd1
#
_cell.length_a   1.000
_cell.length_b   1.000
_cell.length_c   1.000
_cell.angle_alpha   90.00
_cell.angle_beta   90.00
_cell.angle_gamma   90.00
#
_symmetry.space_group_name_H-M   'P 1'
#
loop_
_entity.id
_entity.type
_entity.pdbx_description
1 polymer ?
#
loop_
_entity_poly.entity_id
_entity_poly.type
_entity_poly.pdbx_seq_one_letter_code
_entity_poly.pdbx_strand_id
1 'polypeptide(L)'
;MDALSESAEMMIKNINELASNGERVRTSDLSTKTELKPATVTEMIQRLGEIGLVDYQPYHGVHLTKQGQHVADVIEHRFNILQRFLTEILGVEKEEAAEVACRMEHILTRDVENRLSDFLGVDKETESDLFCHKVNVDSETESEFIPLNNLKEGKTGKVRLILEKSELTNTLEQAGLSPGRTIIVKKANDKSYDIETEEGSLSLDSDLAAKIIIQN
;
A
#
# COMPACT_ATOMS: atom_id res chain seq x y z
N MET A 1 20.35 -13.70 -3.42
CA MET A 1 20.41 -12.44 -4.20
C MET A 1 20.63 -11.35 -3.19
N ASP A 2 21.72 -10.62 -3.29
CA ASP A 2 21.92 -9.44 -2.47
C ASP A 2 20.80 -8.44 -2.80
N ALA A 3 20.28 -7.77 -1.77
CA ALA A 3 19.26 -6.76 -1.95
C ALA A 3 19.76 -5.67 -2.91
N LEU A 4 18.90 -5.27 -3.85
CA LEU A 4 19.20 -4.12 -4.70
C LEU A 4 19.47 -2.89 -3.82
N SER A 5 20.38 -2.04 -4.24
CA SER A 5 20.56 -0.75 -3.55
C SER A 5 19.36 0.17 -3.84
N GLU A 6 19.03 1.03 -2.90
CA GLU A 6 17.99 2.05 -3.06
C GLU A 6 18.13 2.83 -4.39
N SER A 7 19.37 3.21 -4.74
CA SER A 7 19.63 3.89 -6.01
C SER A 7 19.30 3.04 -7.24
N ALA A 8 19.50 1.71 -7.16
CA ALA A 8 19.15 0.79 -8.24
C ALA A 8 17.62 0.63 -8.36
N GLU A 9 16.92 0.52 -7.25
CA GLU A 9 15.45 0.47 -7.21
C GLU A 9 14.83 1.77 -7.74
N MET A 10 15.36 2.93 -7.31
CA MET A 10 14.94 4.22 -7.85
C MET A 10 15.17 4.35 -9.36
N MET A 11 16.27 3.82 -9.89
CA MET A 11 16.51 3.83 -11.33
C MET A 11 15.48 2.97 -12.08
N ILE A 12 15.15 1.77 -11.58
CA ILE A 12 14.11 0.90 -12.14
C ILE A 12 12.75 1.60 -12.14
N LYS A 13 12.38 2.22 -11.02
CA LYS A 13 11.13 3.00 -10.89
C LYS A 13 11.08 4.13 -11.92
N ASN A 14 12.14 4.92 -12.06
CA ASN A 14 12.20 6.00 -13.04
C ASN A 14 12.12 5.50 -14.50
N ILE A 15 12.73 4.34 -14.80
CA ILE A 15 12.58 3.72 -16.13
C ILE A 15 11.12 3.32 -16.36
N ASN A 16 10.47 2.69 -15.37
CA ASN A 16 9.06 2.29 -15.46
C ASN A 16 8.14 3.49 -15.68
N GLU A 17 8.31 4.56 -14.92
CA GLU A 17 7.50 5.77 -15.00
C GLU A 17 7.67 6.53 -16.33
N LEU A 18 8.87 6.53 -16.92
CA LEU A 18 9.16 7.18 -18.19
C LEU A 18 8.81 6.32 -19.41
N ALA A 19 8.69 5.01 -19.24
CA ALA A 19 8.34 4.08 -20.31
C ALA A 19 6.86 4.23 -20.69
N SER A 20 6.59 5.01 -21.72
CA SER A 20 5.26 5.09 -22.33
C SER A 20 5.07 3.94 -23.29
N ASN A 21 4.04 3.11 -23.08
CA ASN A 21 3.64 2.01 -23.99
C ASN A 21 4.76 1.00 -24.36
N GLY A 22 5.72 0.77 -23.46
CA GLY A 22 6.81 -0.17 -23.69
C GLY A 22 7.94 0.38 -24.59
N GLU A 23 7.96 1.68 -24.83
CA GLU A 23 9.05 2.35 -25.54
C GLU A 23 10.34 2.42 -24.70
N ARG A 24 11.47 2.47 -25.40
CA ARG A 24 12.77 2.65 -24.74
C ARG A 24 12.93 4.06 -24.22
N VAL A 25 13.34 4.19 -22.98
CA VAL A 25 13.62 5.46 -22.31
C VAL A 25 15.03 5.93 -22.68
N ARG A 26 15.18 7.19 -23.04
CA ARG A 26 16.48 7.77 -23.34
C ARG A 26 17.26 8.03 -22.05
N THR A 27 18.57 7.83 -22.08
CA THR A 27 19.45 8.14 -20.95
C THR A 27 19.46 9.63 -20.58
N SER A 28 19.20 10.52 -21.54
CA SER A 28 19.02 11.96 -21.31
C SER A 28 17.81 12.26 -20.42
N ASP A 29 16.69 11.56 -20.67
CA ASP A 29 15.44 11.78 -19.93
C ASP A 29 15.56 11.28 -18.50
N LEU A 30 16.24 10.14 -18.31
CA LEU A 30 16.62 9.64 -16.99
C LEU A 30 17.57 10.58 -16.25
N SER A 31 18.57 11.13 -16.95
CA SER A 31 19.50 12.12 -16.37
C SER A 31 18.75 13.36 -15.89
N THR A 32 17.80 13.85 -16.67
CA THR A 32 16.96 15.00 -16.29
C THR A 32 16.06 14.67 -15.10
N LYS A 33 15.39 13.50 -15.12
CA LYS A 33 14.45 13.10 -14.05
C LYS A 33 15.14 12.80 -12.72
N THR A 34 16.32 12.18 -12.77
CA THR A 34 17.08 11.81 -11.57
C THR A 34 18.05 12.88 -11.08
N GLU A 35 18.23 13.96 -11.85
CA GLU A 35 19.23 15.02 -11.62
C GLU A 35 20.69 14.50 -11.55
N LEU A 36 20.92 13.27 -12.03
CA LEU A 36 22.24 12.64 -12.08
C LEU A 36 22.96 12.97 -13.38
N LYS A 37 24.30 12.96 -13.31
CA LYS A 37 25.13 13.14 -14.51
C LYS A 37 24.91 11.97 -15.49
N PRO A 38 24.90 12.24 -16.83
CA PRO A 38 24.69 11.19 -17.84
C PRO A 38 25.62 9.98 -17.72
N ALA A 39 26.86 10.19 -17.31
CA ALA A 39 27.83 9.13 -17.09
C ALA A 39 27.41 8.20 -15.93
N THR A 40 26.92 8.76 -14.83
CA THR A 40 26.41 8.02 -13.66
C THR A 40 25.18 7.21 -14.05
N VAL A 41 24.23 7.82 -14.78
CA VAL A 41 23.03 7.12 -15.27
C VAL A 41 23.42 5.94 -16.17
N THR A 42 24.36 6.15 -17.10
CA THR A 42 24.84 5.09 -18.00
C THR A 42 25.48 3.95 -17.23
N GLU A 43 26.33 4.26 -16.24
CA GLU A 43 26.96 3.24 -15.39
C GLU A 43 25.91 2.42 -14.60
N MET A 44 24.92 3.07 -14.01
CA MET A 44 23.85 2.40 -13.28
C MET A 44 23.02 1.48 -14.21
N ILE A 45 22.67 1.97 -15.39
CA ILE A 45 21.92 1.18 -16.40
C ILE A 45 22.74 -0.03 -16.84
N GLN A 46 24.05 0.12 -17.05
CA GLN A 46 24.92 -1.00 -17.43
C GLN A 46 24.96 -2.08 -16.34
N ARG A 47 25.10 -1.67 -15.06
CA ARG A 47 25.04 -2.61 -13.93
C ARG A 47 23.69 -3.34 -13.83
N LEU A 48 22.59 -2.62 -14.05
CA LEU A 48 21.24 -3.24 -14.09
C LEU A 48 21.11 -4.19 -15.28
N GLY A 49 21.77 -3.91 -16.40
CA GLY A 49 21.85 -4.79 -17.56
C GLY A 49 22.65 -6.06 -17.28
N GLU A 50 23.79 -5.97 -16.57
CA GLU A 50 24.61 -7.12 -16.18
C GLU A 50 23.84 -8.12 -15.30
N ILE A 51 22.94 -7.65 -14.46
CA ILE A 51 22.07 -8.49 -13.62
C ILE A 51 20.72 -8.83 -14.27
N GLY A 52 20.55 -8.45 -15.56
CA GLY A 52 19.39 -8.84 -16.37
C GLY A 52 18.07 -8.12 -16.07
N LEU A 53 18.10 -6.98 -15.35
CA LEU A 53 16.89 -6.23 -15.03
C LEU A 53 16.50 -5.22 -16.12
N VAL A 54 17.44 -4.80 -16.94
CA VAL A 54 17.19 -3.91 -18.07
C VAL A 54 17.87 -4.41 -19.35
N ASP A 55 17.30 -4.11 -20.51
CA ASP A 55 17.94 -4.21 -21.80
C ASP A 55 18.33 -2.80 -22.26
N TYR A 56 19.63 -2.54 -22.24
CA TYR A 56 20.23 -1.29 -22.65
C TYR A 56 20.92 -1.40 -24.01
N GLN A 57 20.59 -0.51 -24.91
CA GLN A 57 21.26 -0.39 -26.19
C GLN A 57 21.82 1.04 -26.36
N PRO A 58 23.13 1.19 -26.52
CA PRO A 58 23.74 2.50 -26.76
C PRO A 58 23.02 3.23 -27.90
N TYR A 59 22.73 4.49 -27.68
CA TYR A 59 22.00 5.40 -28.60
C TYR A 59 20.51 5.06 -28.80
N HIS A 60 20.03 3.90 -28.42
CA HIS A 60 18.62 3.48 -28.56
C HIS A 60 17.84 3.56 -27.25
N GLY A 61 18.54 3.70 -26.12
CA GLY A 61 17.91 3.79 -24.81
C GLY A 61 17.82 2.48 -24.04
N VAL A 62 17.00 2.47 -22.99
CA VAL A 62 16.83 1.37 -22.05
C VAL A 62 15.35 1.03 -21.88
N HIS A 63 15.04 -0.24 -21.66
CA HIS A 63 13.73 -0.69 -21.17
C HIS A 63 13.90 -1.80 -20.15
N LEU A 64 12.88 -2.01 -19.32
CA LEU A 64 12.88 -3.09 -18.33
C LEU A 64 12.74 -4.45 -19.03
N THR A 65 13.47 -5.44 -18.55
CA THR A 65 13.18 -6.84 -18.86
C THR A 65 11.95 -7.31 -18.10
N LYS A 66 11.47 -8.54 -18.34
CA LYS A 66 10.41 -9.13 -17.52
C LYS A 66 10.76 -9.18 -16.05
N GLN A 67 12.03 -9.48 -15.72
CA GLN A 67 12.50 -9.46 -14.32
C GLN A 67 12.57 -8.04 -13.77
N GLY A 68 13.03 -7.06 -14.55
CA GLY A 68 13.03 -5.66 -14.17
C GLY A 68 11.62 -5.10 -13.97
N GLN A 69 10.66 -5.49 -14.82
CA GLN A 69 9.27 -5.11 -14.66
C GLN A 69 8.68 -5.67 -13.35
N HIS A 70 8.95 -6.93 -13.05
CA HIS A 70 8.51 -7.51 -11.77
C HIS A 70 9.08 -6.75 -10.56
N VAL A 71 10.33 -6.33 -10.61
CA VAL A 71 10.92 -5.50 -9.54
C VAL A 71 10.22 -4.14 -9.45
N ALA A 72 9.95 -3.50 -10.61
CA ALA A 72 9.22 -2.23 -10.65
C ALA A 72 7.81 -2.37 -10.04
N ASP A 73 7.10 -3.44 -10.39
CA ASP A 73 5.74 -3.72 -9.89
C ASP A 73 5.73 -3.91 -8.36
N VAL A 74 6.74 -4.60 -7.80
CA VAL A 74 6.89 -4.75 -6.35
C VAL A 74 7.14 -3.40 -5.66
N ILE A 75 8.01 -2.56 -6.21
CA ILE A 75 8.30 -1.23 -5.66
C ILE A 75 7.03 -0.37 -5.71
N GLU A 76 6.33 -0.35 -6.82
CA GLU A 76 5.08 0.39 -6.99
C GLU A 76 3.99 -0.09 -6.02
N HIS A 77 3.87 -1.41 -5.83
CA HIS A 77 2.96 -1.97 -4.84
C HIS A 77 3.27 -1.48 -3.42
N ARG A 78 4.54 -1.51 -3.01
CA ARG A 78 4.97 -1.01 -1.69
C ARG A 78 4.66 0.47 -1.52
N PHE A 79 4.93 1.27 -2.53
CA PHE A 79 4.59 2.69 -2.54
C PHE A 79 3.09 2.90 -2.32
N ASN A 80 2.25 2.21 -3.08
CA ASN A 80 0.80 2.37 -3.05
C ASN A 80 0.21 1.97 -1.69
N ILE A 81 0.63 0.85 -1.10
CA ILE A 81 0.13 0.44 0.22
C ILE A 81 0.58 1.40 1.33
N LEU A 82 1.81 1.92 1.25
CA LEU A 82 2.31 2.90 2.20
C LEU A 82 1.57 4.23 2.06
N GLN A 83 1.38 4.72 0.83
CA GLN A 83 0.65 5.96 0.59
C GLN A 83 -0.78 5.85 1.10
N ARG A 84 -1.49 4.74 0.78
CA ARG A 84 -2.83 4.48 1.30
C ARG A 84 -2.86 4.44 2.83
N PHE A 85 -1.94 3.74 3.47
CA PHE A 85 -1.85 3.70 4.91
C PHE A 85 -1.69 5.10 5.53
N LEU A 86 -0.79 5.91 4.95
CA LEU A 86 -0.53 7.27 5.43
C LEU A 86 -1.74 8.19 5.23
N THR A 87 -2.40 8.11 4.08
CA THR A 87 -3.55 8.98 3.78
C THR A 87 -4.82 8.51 4.45
N GLU A 88 -5.21 7.23 4.28
CA GLU A 88 -6.51 6.71 4.70
C GLU A 88 -6.58 6.43 6.21
N ILE A 89 -5.44 6.03 6.82
CA ILE A 89 -5.42 5.64 8.24
C ILE A 89 -4.87 6.75 9.14
N LEU A 90 -3.78 7.39 8.72
CA LEU A 90 -3.13 8.44 9.53
C LEU A 90 -3.62 9.85 9.17
N GLY A 91 -4.38 10.02 8.08
CA GLY A 91 -4.90 11.32 7.65
C GLY A 91 -3.82 12.29 7.17
N VAL A 92 -2.67 11.78 6.72
CA VAL A 92 -1.59 12.59 6.16
C VAL A 92 -2.01 13.12 4.79
N GLU A 93 -1.73 14.39 4.52
CA GLU A 93 -1.98 15.00 3.20
C GLU A 93 -1.29 14.22 2.08
N LYS A 94 -1.94 14.13 0.92
CA LYS A 94 -1.55 13.23 -0.18
C LYS A 94 -0.12 13.48 -0.67
N GLU A 95 0.27 14.73 -0.78
CA GLU A 95 1.61 15.14 -1.24
C GLU A 95 2.69 14.71 -0.24
N GLU A 96 2.47 14.98 1.04
CA GLU A 96 3.38 14.56 2.12
C GLU A 96 3.43 13.03 2.24
N ALA A 97 2.28 12.36 2.14
CA ALA A 97 2.20 10.90 2.16
C ALA A 97 2.99 10.27 1.01
N ALA A 98 2.96 10.86 -0.19
CA ALA A 98 3.73 10.39 -1.33
C ALA A 98 5.25 10.53 -1.09
N GLU A 99 5.71 11.64 -0.53
CA GLU A 99 7.13 11.83 -0.21
C GLU A 99 7.63 10.82 0.84
N VAL A 100 6.83 10.61 1.89
CA VAL A 100 7.15 9.66 2.96
C VAL A 100 7.12 8.22 2.43
N ALA A 101 6.08 7.84 1.68
CA ALA A 101 5.94 6.51 1.08
C ALA A 101 7.13 6.17 0.16
N CYS A 102 7.55 7.12 -0.69
CA CYS A 102 8.69 6.96 -1.59
C CYS A 102 10.01 6.66 -0.84
N ARG A 103 10.19 7.22 0.34
CA ARG A 103 11.37 6.94 1.18
C ARG A 103 11.25 5.64 1.95
N MET A 104 10.04 5.23 2.32
CA MET A 104 9.79 4.03 3.11
C MET A 104 9.76 2.75 2.26
N GLU A 105 9.38 2.80 0.99
CA GLU A 105 9.23 1.64 0.11
C GLU A 105 10.50 0.80 0.00
N HIS A 106 11.67 1.44 0.08
CA HIS A 106 12.99 0.79 -0.05
C HIS A 106 13.44 0.06 1.23
N ILE A 107 12.90 0.43 2.39
CA ILE A 107 13.23 -0.18 3.68
C ILE A 107 12.14 -1.11 4.20
N LEU A 108 11.01 -1.18 3.48
CA LEU A 108 9.87 -1.98 3.88
C LEU A 108 10.21 -3.48 3.78
N THR A 109 10.15 -4.17 4.91
CA THR A 109 10.35 -5.63 4.92
C THR A 109 9.09 -6.34 4.42
N ARG A 110 9.27 -7.53 3.82
CA ARG A 110 8.16 -8.33 3.30
C ARG A 110 7.11 -8.68 4.38
N ASP A 111 7.52 -8.87 5.62
CA ASP A 111 6.57 -9.12 6.72
C ASP A 111 5.70 -7.91 7.00
N VAL A 112 6.28 -6.71 7.02
CA VAL A 112 5.53 -5.46 7.21
C VAL A 112 4.63 -5.17 6.01
N GLU A 113 5.13 -5.36 4.78
CA GLU A 113 4.37 -5.27 3.54
C GLU A 113 3.11 -6.15 3.57
N ASN A 114 3.28 -7.43 3.90
CA ASN A 114 2.16 -8.37 4.00
C ASN A 114 1.13 -7.95 5.05
N ARG A 115 1.59 -7.50 6.23
CA ARG A 115 0.69 -7.02 7.30
C ARG A 115 -0.07 -5.76 6.93
N LEU A 116 0.57 -4.84 6.22
CA LEU A 116 -0.09 -3.65 5.70
C LEU A 116 -1.12 -4.01 4.62
N SER A 117 -0.78 -4.92 3.70
CA SER A 117 -1.70 -5.40 2.68
C SER A 117 -2.92 -6.09 3.30
N ASP A 118 -2.70 -6.98 4.27
CA ASP A 118 -3.77 -7.64 5.02
C ASP A 118 -4.65 -6.61 5.76
N PHE A 119 -4.03 -5.62 6.38
CA PHE A 119 -4.72 -4.56 7.10
C PHE A 119 -5.58 -3.69 6.18
N LEU A 120 -5.04 -3.27 5.04
CA LEU A 120 -5.74 -2.45 4.06
C LEU A 120 -6.75 -3.25 3.20
N GLY A 121 -6.78 -4.59 3.33
CA GLY A 121 -7.64 -5.47 2.56
C GLY A 121 -7.28 -5.53 1.08
N VAL A 122 -6.01 -5.35 0.78
CA VAL A 122 -5.48 -5.58 -0.55
C VAL A 122 -5.32 -7.08 -0.71
N ASP A 123 -6.13 -7.69 -1.58
CA ASP A 123 -6.16 -9.15 -1.76
C ASP A 123 -4.82 -9.66 -2.29
N LYS A 124 -4.33 -10.74 -1.66
CA LYS A 124 -3.09 -11.44 -2.07
C LYS A 124 -3.23 -12.19 -3.40
N GLU A 125 -4.45 -12.30 -3.93
CA GLU A 125 -4.70 -12.93 -5.23
C GLU A 125 -4.10 -12.14 -6.40
N THR A 126 -3.73 -10.87 -6.17
CA THR A 126 -3.00 -10.06 -7.15
C THR A 126 -1.51 -10.42 -7.27
N GLU A 127 -0.94 -11.27 -6.40
CA GLU A 127 0.47 -11.68 -6.56
C GLU A 127 0.73 -12.54 -7.81
N SER A 128 -0.26 -13.25 -8.34
CA SER A 128 -0.13 -14.00 -9.59
C SER A 128 -0.66 -13.25 -10.82
N ASP A 129 -1.58 -12.29 -10.63
CA ASP A 129 -2.21 -11.53 -11.71
C ASP A 129 -1.60 -10.13 -11.90
N LEU A 130 -0.73 -9.66 -10.99
CA LEU A 130 0.06 -8.42 -11.14
C LEU A 130 0.99 -8.45 -12.39
N PHE A 131 1.03 -9.59 -13.06
CA PHE A 131 1.73 -9.72 -14.34
C PHE A 131 1.04 -8.97 -15.51
N CYS A 132 -0.19 -8.49 -15.37
CA CYS A 132 -0.95 -8.04 -16.55
C CYS A 132 -1.76 -6.76 -16.46
N HIS A 133 -1.91 -6.07 -15.35
CA HIS A 133 -2.76 -4.87 -15.38
C HIS A 133 -2.15 -3.69 -14.62
N LYS A 134 -1.88 -2.61 -15.37
CA LYS A 134 -1.89 -1.26 -14.81
C LYS A 134 -3.18 -1.12 -14.02
N VAL A 135 -3.06 -1.01 -12.71
CA VAL A 135 -4.21 -0.64 -11.88
C VAL A 135 -4.56 0.78 -12.28
N ASN A 136 -5.57 0.89 -13.14
CA ASN A 136 -6.28 2.14 -13.28
C ASN A 136 -6.86 2.45 -11.91
N VAL A 137 -6.39 3.52 -11.30
CA VAL A 137 -6.93 4.10 -10.06
C VAL A 137 -8.27 4.81 -10.36
N ASP A 138 -9.05 4.27 -11.27
CA ASP A 138 -10.40 4.69 -11.64
C ASP A 138 -11.40 3.59 -11.31
N SER A 139 -11.46 3.19 -10.06
CA SER A 139 -12.66 2.52 -9.55
C SER A 139 -13.05 3.15 -8.23
N GLU A 140 -14.04 3.99 -8.33
CA GLU A 140 -14.91 4.53 -7.30
C GLU A 140 -15.52 3.41 -6.44
N THR A 141 -14.71 2.82 -5.57
CA THR A 141 -15.17 2.25 -4.32
C THR A 141 -14.30 2.89 -3.24
N GLU A 142 -14.73 4.07 -2.81
CA GLU A 142 -14.27 4.70 -1.58
C GLU A 142 -14.60 3.77 -0.40
N SER A 143 -13.74 2.79 -0.16
CA SER A 143 -13.78 2.09 1.11
C SER A 143 -13.15 3.01 2.14
N GLU A 144 -14.00 3.74 2.84
CA GLU A 144 -13.59 4.70 3.85
C GLU A 144 -13.20 3.96 5.14
N PHE A 145 -11.98 4.19 5.64
CA PHE A 145 -11.57 3.72 6.96
C PHE A 145 -11.98 4.76 8.00
N ILE A 146 -12.93 4.40 8.83
CA ILE A 146 -13.45 5.31 9.86
C ILE A 146 -13.41 4.65 11.22
N PRO A 147 -13.28 5.43 12.31
CA PRO A 147 -13.55 4.92 13.64
C PRO A 147 -14.99 4.43 13.75
N LEU A 148 -15.21 3.35 14.51
CA LEU A 148 -16.52 2.75 14.69
C LEU A 148 -17.58 3.75 15.17
N ASN A 149 -17.19 4.74 15.98
CA ASN A 149 -18.10 5.77 16.46
C ASN A 149 -18.57 6.75 15.37
N ASN A 150 -17.99 6.70 14.16
CA ASN A 150 -18.46 7.45 12.99
C ASN A 150 -19.39 6.61 12.09
N LEU A 151 -19.54 5.31 12.36
CA LEU A 151 -20.45 4.46 11.60
C LEU A 151 -21.88 4.67 12.06
N LYS A 152 -22.77 4.96 11.13
CA LYS A 152 -24.18 5.23 11.40
C LYS A 152 -24.95 3.95 11.74
N GLU A 153 -26.01 4.12 12.52
CA GLU A 153 -26.96 3.05 12.85
C GLU A 153 -27.49 2.33 11.58
N GLY A 154 -27.55 1.02 11.63
CA GLY A 154 -27.97 0.17 10.54
C GLY A 154 -26.89 -0.11 9.49
N LYS A 155 -25.72 0.48 9.61
CA LYS A 155 -24.60 0.24 8.67
C LYS A 155 -23.73 -0.91 9.12
N THR A 156 -23.11 -1.53 8.13
CA THR A 156 -22.19 -2.65 8.29
C THR A 156 -20.76 -2.15 8.06
N GLY A 157 -19.80 -2.67 8.81
CA GLY A 157 -18.40 -2.36 8.61
C GLY A 157 -17.52 -3.57 8.92
N LYS A 158 -16.38 -3.68 8.26
CA LYS A 158 -15.38 -4.73 8.53
C LYS A 158 -14.33 -4.18 9.49
N VAL A 159 -14.15 -4.83 10.63
CA VAL A 159 -13.12 -4.44 11.62
C VAL A 159 -11.73 -4.60 10.98
N ARG A 160 -10.92 -3.54 11.05
CA ARG A 160 -9.56 -3.54 10.54
C ARG A 160 -8.49 -3.44 11.62
N LEU A 161 -8.73 -2.63 12.62
CA LEU A 161 -7.78 -2.42 13.71
C LEU A 161 -8.51 -2.12 15.02
N ILE A 162 -7.96 -2.61 16.12
CA ILE A 162 -8.34 -2.25 17.48
C ILE A 162 -7.10 -1.64 18.14
N LEU A 163 -7.16 -0.34 18.42
CA LEU A 163 -6.03 0.44 18.97
C LEU A 163 -5.84 0.25 20.49
N GLU A 164 -6.63 -0.62 21.10
CA GLU A 164 -6.53 -0.93 22.55
C GLU A 164 -5.58 -2.10 22.77
N LYS A 165 -4.60 -1.93 23.65
CA LYS A 165 -3.64 -2.96 24.07
C LYS A 165 -3.88 -3.30 25.55
N SER A 166 -4.94 -3.98 25.86
CA SER A 166 -5.23 -4.37 27.23
C SER A 166 -5.83 -5.77 27.30
N GLU A 167 -6.08 -6.26 28.52
CA GLU A 167 -6.85 -7.49 28.74
C GLU A 167 -8.24 -7.45 28.09
N LEU A 168 -8.74 -6.24 27.76
CA LEU A 168 -9.97 -6.02 27.01
C LEU A 168 -9.90 -6.56 25.59
N THR A 169 -8.75 -6.58 24.93
CA THR A 169 -8.61 -7.08 23.56
C THR A 169 -9.06 -8.54 23.45
N ASN A 170 -8.64 -9.38 24.40
CA ASN A 170 -9.05 -10.78 24.45
C ASN A 170 -10.57 -10.93 24.65
N THR A 171 -11.18 -10.05 25.45
CA THR A 171 -12.63 -10.06 25.69
C THR A 171 -13.38 -9.62 24.43
N LEU A 172 -12.89 -8.62 23.71
CA LEU A 172 -13.47 -8.15 22.46
C LEU A 172 -13.37 -9.22 21.38
N GLU A 173 -12.24 -9.90 21.26
CA GLU A 173 -12.04 -11.00 20.32
C GLU A 173 -12.98 -12.18 20.62
N GLN A 174 -13.16 -12.54 21.87
CA GLN A 174 -14.11 -13.58 22.29
C GLN A 174 -15.57 -13.20 21.99
N ALA A 175 -15.87 -11.92 21.98
CA ALA A 175 -17.19 -11.39 21.59
C ALA A 175 -17.35 -11.22 20.08
N GLY A 176 -16.42 -11.75 19.26
CA GLY A 176 -16.46 -11.69 17.81
C GLY A 176 -15.98 -10.36 17.21
N LEU A 177 -15.40 -9.48 18.03
CA LEU A 177 -14.85 -8.23 17.58
C LEU A 177 -13.34 -8.37 17.36
N SER A 178 -12.95 -8.87 16.21
CA SER A 178 -11.54 -9.04 15.84
C SER A 178 -11.27 -8.56 14.40
N PRO A 179 -10.02 -8.19 14.06
CA PRO A 179 -9.68 -7.80 12.71
C PRO A 179 -10.13 -8.82 11.66
N GLY A 180 -10.73 -8.35 10.57
CA GLY A 180 -11.29 -9.18 9.51
C GLY A 180 -12.78 -9.55 9.68
N ARG A 181 -13.37 -9.39 10.86
CA ARG A 181 -14.78 -9.67 11.11
C ARG A 181 -15.69 -8.53 10.68
N THR A 182 -16.89 -8.88 10.25
CA THR A 182 -17.94 -7.92 9.88
C THR A 182 -18.83 -7.66 11.09
N ILE A 183 -19.18 -6.39 11.30
CA ILE A 183 -20.08 -5.95 12.37
C ILE A 183 -21.23 -5.12 11.79
N ILE A 184 -22.31 -5.04 12.55
CA ILE A 184 -23.48 -4.19 12.22
C ILE A 184 -23.74 -3.30 13.43
N VAL A 185 -23.83 -1.98 13.23
CA VAL A 185 -24.27 -1.06 14.29
C VAL A 185 -25.79 -1.11 14.40
N LYS A 186 -26.29 -1.59 15.54
CA LYS A 186 -27.75 -1.67 15.83
C LYS A 186 -28.29 -0.39 16.42
N LYS A 187 -27.53 0.24 17.31
CA LYS A 187 -27.84 1.54 17.90
C LYS A 187 -26.56 2.35 18.07
N ALA A 188 -26.67 3.63 17.83
CA ALA A 188 -25.60 4.58 18.03
C ALA A 188 -26.14 5.79 18.79
N ASN A 189 -25.50 6.13 19.88
CA ASN A 189 -25.75 7.38 20.60
C ASN A 189 -24.41 7.97 21.09
N ASP A 190 -24.44 9.18 21.63
CA ASP A 190 -23.23 9.91 22.02
C ASP A 190 -22.36 9.20 23.07
N LYS A 191 -22.90 8.20 23.76
CA LYS A 191 -22.21 7.52 24.86
C LYS A 191 -21.94 6.04 24.61
N SER A 192 -22.72 5.37 23.76
CA SER A 192 -22.61 3.93 23.54
C SER A 192 -23.01 3.51 22.14
N TYR A 193 -22.42 2.40 21.71
CA TYR A 193 -22.63 1.76 20.42
C TYR A 193 -23.00 0.29 20.64
N ASP A 194 -24.22 -0.08 20.29
CA ASP A 194 -24.66 -1.47 20.31
C ASP A 194 -24.36 -2.06 18.94
N ILE A 195 -23.46 -3.03 18.90
CA ILE A 195 -23.03 -3.73 17.68
C ILE A 195 -23.46 -5.19 17.73
N GLU A 196 -23.73 -5.73 16.57
CA GLU A 196 -23.94 -7.15 16.35
C GLU A 196 -22.76 -7.75 15.60
N THR A 197 -22.26 -8.87 16.11
CA THR A 197 -21.21 -9.69 15.51
C THR A 197 -21.77 -11.07 15.17
N GLU A 198 -21.00 -11.94 14.51
CA GLU A 198 -21.38 -13.34 14.28
C GLU A 198 -21.59 -14.15 15.58
N GLU A 199 -20.97 -13.70 16.68
CA GLU A 199 -20.96 -14.39 17.97
C GLU A 199 -21.97 -13.80 18.96
N GLY A 200 -22.59 -12.66 18.65
CA GLY A 200 -23.61 -12.04 19.49
C GLY A 200 -23.64 -10.52 19.42
N SER A 201 -24.31 -9.92 20.40
CA SER A 201 -24.41 -8.46 20.52
C SER A 201 -23.50 -7.95 21.62
N LEU A 202 -22.83 -6.82 21.38
CA LEU A 202 -21.91 -6.18 22.28
C LEU A 202 -22.22 -4.67 22.38
N SER A 203 -22.18 -4.11 23.60
CA SER A 203 -22.30 -2.68 23.80
C SER A 203 -20.93 -2.10 24.15
N LEU A 204 -20.50 -1.09 23.41
CA LEU A 204 -19.23 -0.41 23.57
C LEU A 204 -19.48 1.03 24.00
N ASP A 205 -18.65 1.58 24.87
CA ASP A 205 -18.65 3.02 25.09
C ASP A 205 -18.03 3.77 23.89
N SER A 206 -18.30 5.08 23.81
CA SER A 206 -17.84 5.90 22.69
C SER A 206 -16.31 5.99 22.59
N ASP A 207 -15.60 5.95 23.74
CA ASP A 207 -14.14 6.05 23.78
C ASP A 207 -13.50 4.78 23.23
N LEU A 208 -14.07 3.60 23.52
CA LEU A 208 -13.61 2.32 22.99
C LEU A 208 -13.99 2.19 21.51
N ALA A 209 -15.19 2.63 21.12
CA ALA A 209 -15.62 2.64 19.73
C ALA A 209 -14.73 3.55 18.85
N ALA A 210 -14.22 4.67 19.39
CA ALA A 210 -13.27 5.53 18.70
C ALA A 210 -11.91 4.87 18.43
N LYS A 211 -11.56 3.81 19.20
CA LYS A 211 -10.31 3.07 19.05
C LYS A 211 -10.41 1.86 18.12
N ILE A 212 -11.58 1.62 17.54
CA ILE A 212 -11.83 0.52 16.60
C ILE A 212 -11.98 1.11 15.22
N ILE A 213 -11.06 0.79 14.33
CA ILE A 213 -11.10 1.24 12.94
C ILE A 213 -11.83 0.19 12.12
N ILE A 214 -12.79 0.63 11.35
CA ILE A 214 -13.58 -0.19 10.44
C ILE A 214 -13.45 0.32 9.01
N GLN A 215 -13.61 -0.59 8.07
CA GLN A 215 -13.79 -0.30 6.67
C GLN A 215 -15.30 -0.37 6.37
N ASN A 216 -15.83 0.72 5.85
CA ASN A 216 -17.24 0.85 5.47
C ASN A 216 -17.43 0.46 4.01
#